data_dd82762df751100b2e78ba0a3da1a8df
#
_entry.id   dd82762df751100b2e78ba0a3da1a8df
#
_cell.length_a   1.000
_cell.length_b   1.000
_cell.length_c   1.000
_cell.angle_alpha   90.00
_cell.angle_beta   90.00
_cell.angle_gamma   90.00
#
_symmetry.space_group_name_H-M   'P 1'
#
loop_
_entity.id
_entity.type
_entity.pdbx_description
1 polymer ?
#
loop_
_entity_poly.entity_id
_entity_poly.type
_entity_poly.pdbx_seq_one_letter_code
_entity_poly.pdbx_strand_id
1 'polypeptide(L)'
;MKHLIIFLSILFVSTPLFGQETGALYLYKTSSGLVWKTIGDDKVQPKYNGEIKNGKPEGIGDLTASDGEKYVGKWKDGKKHGQGTFYYTDGGVYVGEWKDGERNGQGTYTFSSGRKYEGEWKDGKKHGQGTFTWTNGNKYVGEWNVGVIHGQGTYIYSNGNKYI
;
A
#
# COMPACT_ATOMS: atom_id res chain seq x y z
N MET A 1 -33.46 25.98 -54.05
CA MET A 1 -32.28 26.33 -53.23
C MET A 1 -32.39 25.60 -51.91
N LYS A 2 -31.56 24.56 -51.67
CA LYS A 2 -31.57 23.78 -50.43
C LYS A 2 -30.54 24.38 -49.52
N HIS A 3 -30.96 24.95 -48.38
CA HIS A 3 -30.07 25.44 -47.34
C HIS A 3 -29.50 24.26 -46.54
N LEU A 4 -28.19 24.06 -46.66
CA LEU A 4 -27.41 23.10 -45.88
C LEU A 4 -27.12 23.74 -44.52
N ILE A 5 -27.81 23.30 -43.47
CA ILE A 5 -27.52 23.72 -42.10
C ILE A 5 -26.38 22.83 -41.60
N ILE A 6 -25.18 23.40 -41.52
CA ILE A 6 -24.03 22.76 -40.88
C ILE A 6 -24.19 22.92 -39.37
N PHE A 7 -24.53 21.83 -38.67
CA PHE A 7 -24.40 21.76 -37.23
C PHE A 7 -22.92 21.68 -36.87
N LEU A 8 -22.38 22.81 -36.46
CA LEU A 8 -21.06 22.85 -35.81
C LEU A 8 -21.20 22.33 -34.37
N SER A 9 -20.97 21.04 -34.15
CA SER A 9 -20.87 20.48 -32.81
C SER A 9 -19.60 21.03 -32.17
N ILE A 10 -19.75 22.05 -31.36
CA ILE A 10 -18.68 22.53 -30.47
C ILE A 10 -18.49 21.46 -29.41
N LEU A 11 -17.47 20.62 -29.62
CA LEU A 11 -16.98 19.73 -28.59
C LEU A 11 -16.38 20.63 -27.49
N PHE A 12 -17.14 20.88 -26.41
CA PHE A 12 -16.58 21.42 -25.19
C PHE A 12 -15.61 20.37 -24.62
N VAL A 13 -14.36 20.45 -25.03
CA VAL A 13 -13.27 19.84 -24.28
C VAL A 13 -13.15 20.68 -23.01
N SER A 14 -13.82 20.29 -21.96
CA SER A 14 -13.56 20.80 -20.62
C SER A 14 -12.15 20.38 -20.26
N THR A 15 -11.17 21.25 -20.45
CA THR A 15 -9.86 21.09 -19.83
C THR A 15 -10.09 21.11 -18.33
N PRO A 16 -9.75 20.04 -17.59
CA PRO A 16 -9.88 20.08 -16.14
C PRO A 16 -8.90 21.12 -15.62
N LEU A 17 -9.46 22.07 -14.88
CA LEU A 17 -8.70 23.10 -14.17
C LEU A 17 -7.93 22.38 -13.04
N PHE A 18 -6.62 22.10 -13.27
CA PHE A 18 -5.71 21.40 -12.36
C PHE A 18 -6.08 19.95 -12.01
N GLY A 19 -5.83 19.11 -12.79
CA GLY A 19 -5.35 17.81 -13.25
C GLY A 19 -5.13 16.76 -12.22
N GLN A 20 -6.09 16.38 -11.38
CA GLN A 20 -6.09 15.05 -10.79
C GLN A 20 -7.10 14.21 -11.56
N GLU A 21 -6.61 13.31 -12.40
CA GLU A 21 -7.44 12.35 -13.12
C GLU A 21 -7.68 11.13 -12.23
N THR A 22 -8.84 10.50 -12.34
CA THR A 22 -9.11 9.19 -11.76
C THR A 22 -9.22 8.18 -12.86
N GLY A 23 -8.69 6.97 -12.66
CA GLY A 23 -8.71 5.94 -13.68
C GLY A 23 -8.01 4.66 -13.28
N ALA A 24 -7.82 3.79 -14.28
CA ALA A 24 -7.08 2.55 -14.11
C ALA A 24 -5.72 2.61 -14.81
N LEU A 25 -4.70 2.08 -14.14
CA LEU A 25 -3.37 1.85 -14.69
C LEU A 25 -2.94 0.41 -14.45
N TYR A 26 -2.13 -0.12 -15.35
CA TYR A 26 -1.55 -1.45 -15.26
C TYR A 26 -0.04 -1.36 -15.10
N LEU A 27 0.52 -2.14 -14.18
CA LEU A 27 1.94 -2.14 -13.88
C LEU A 27 2.67 -3.19 -14.72
N TYR A 28 3.63 -2.74 -15.51
CA TYR A 28 4.49 -3.60 -16.35
C TYR A 28 5.91 -3.64 -15.81
N LYS A 29 6.49 -4.84 -15.75
CA LYS A 29 7.92 -5.02 -15.55
C LYS A 29 8.63 -4.99 -16.89
N THR A 30 9.57 -4.08 -17.07
CA THR A 30 10.39 -3.93 -18.28
C THR A 30 11.88 -4.08 -17.94
N SER A 31 12.73 -4.12 -18.95
CA SER A 31 14.19 -4.12 -18.77
C SER A 31 14.72 -2.83 -18.09
N SER A 32 14.00 -1.72 -18.23
CA SER A 32 14.31 -0.42 -17.62
C SER A 32 13.62 -0.19 -16.26
N GLY A 33 12.86 -1.17 -15.75
CA GLY A 33 12.15 -1.08 -14.47
C GLY A 33 10.62 -1.19 -14.60
N LEU A 34 9.90 -0.68 -13.61
CA LEU A 34 8.43 -0.73 -13.56
C LEU A 34 7.83 0.47 -14.31
N VAL A 35 6.84 0.21 -15.16
CA VAL A 35 6.15 1.22 -16.00
C VAL A 35 4.64 1.08 -15.86
N TRP A 36 3.95 2.19 -15.67
CA TRP A 36 2.49 2.27 -15.63
C TRP A 36 1.93 2.54 -17.03
N LYS A 37 0.87 1.83 -17.42
CA LYS A 37 0.17 1.99 -18.70
C LYS A 37 -1.34 1.97 -18.51
N THR A 38 -2.06 2.65 -19.41
CA THR A 38 -3.53 2.71 -19.40
C THR A 38 -4.21 1.47 -19.98
N ILE A 39 -3.45 0.62 -20.69
CA ILE A 39 -3.95 -0.61 -21.30
C ILE A 39 -3.21 -1.80 -20.69
N GLY A 40 -3.94 -2.83 -20.29
CA GLY A 40 -3.39 -4.07 -19.73
C GLY A 40 -4.47 -5.11 -19.50
N ASP A 41 -4.05 -6.29 -19.03
CA ASP A 41 -4.90 -7.41 -18.64
C ASP A 41 -4.74 -7.65 -17.14
N ASP A 42 -5.82 -7.48 -16.37
CA ASP A 42 -5.83 -7.64 -14.91
C ASP A 42 -5.59 -9.09 -14.43
N LYS A 43 -5.66 -10.05 -15.35
CA LYS A 43 -5.24 -11.44 -15.08
C LYS A 43 -3.72 -11.65 -15.10
N VAL A 44 -3.00 -10.71 -15.70
CA VAL A 44 -1.55 -10.80 -15.92
C VAL A 44 -0.79 -9.68 -15.21
N GLN A 45 -1.29 -8.42 -15.31
CA GLN A 45 -0.65 -7.28 -14.72
C GLN A 45 -1.40 -6.81 -13.47
N PRO A 46 -0.68 -6.36 -12.42
CA PRO A 46 -1.31 -5.63 -11.33
C PRO A 46 -2.08 -4.41 -11.85
N LYS A 47 -3.33 -4.26 -11.40
CA LYS A 47 -4.24 -3.18 -11.79
C LYS A 47 -4.41 -2.19 -10.66
N TYR A 48 -4.11 -0.94 -10.95
CA TYR A 48 -4.38 0.20 -10.08
C TYR A 48 -5.70 0.87 -10.48
N ASN A 49 -6.49 1.30 -9.49
CA ASN A 49 -7.62 2.19 -9.66
C ASN A 49 -7.51 3.33 -8.65
N GLY A 50 -7.62 4.57 -9.09
CA GLY A 50 -7.52 5.71 -8.20
C GLY A 50 -7.09 6.99 -8.90
N GLU A 51 -6.51 7.88 -8.11
CA GLU A 51 -6.04 9.18 -8.57
C GLU A 51 -4.74 9.04 -9.35
N ILE A 52 -4.64 9.74 -10.48
CA ILE A 52 -3.52 9.67 -11.41
C ILE A 52 -2.96 11.07 -11.64
N LYS A 53 -1.65 11.18 -11.63
CA LYS A 53 -0.93 12.40 -12.00
C LYS A 53 0.28 12.05 -12.85
N ASN A 54 0.41 12.72 -14.00
CA ASN A 54 1.52 12.47 -14.94
C ASN A 54 1.68 10.98 -15.32
N GLY A 55 0.55 10.26 -15.53
CA GLY A 55 0.53 8.85 -15.88
C GLY A 55 0.98 7.89 -14.76
N LYS A 56 0.98 8.32 -13.50
CA LYS A 56 1.36 7.51 -12.33
C LYS A 56 0.30 7.57 -11.25
N PRO A 57 0.15 6.51 -10.43
CA PRO A 57 -0.60 6.56 -9.18
C PRO A 57 -0.20 7.74 -8.29
N GLU A 58 -1.19 8.49 -7.84
CA GLU A 58 -1.04 9.63 -6.93
C GLU A 58 -2.26 9.66 -6.00
N GLY A 59 -2.17 10.34 -4.83
CA GLY A 59 -3.31 10.51 -3.93
C GLY A 59 -3.87 9.21 -3.38
N ILE A 60 -5.17 8.96 -3.50
CA ILE A 60 -5.83 7.76 -2.98
C ILE A 60 -6.11 6.77 -4.11
N GLY A 61 -5.82 5.50 -3.87
CA GLY A 61 -6.13 4.43 -4.82
C GLY A 61 -5.88 3.03 -4.28
N ASP A 62 -6.32 2.04 -5.05
CA ASP A 62 -6.07 0.63 -4.77
C ASP A 62 -5.31 -0.05 -5.91
N LEU A 63 -4.47 -1.00 -5.56
CA LEU A 63 -3.77 -1.90 -6.47
C LEU A 63 -4.19 -3.33 -6.14
N THR A 64 -4.59 -4.08 -7.14
CA THR A 64 -4.81 -5.53 -7.04
C THR A 64 -3.84 -6.24 -7.98
N ALA A 65 -3.04 -7.13 -7.45
CA ALA A 65 -2.13 -7.97 -8.20
C ALA A 65 -2.84 -9.23 -8.73
N SER A 66 -2.31 -9.83 -9.79
CA SER A 66 -2.86 -11.04 -10.41
C SER A 66 -2.84 -12.28 -9.50
N ASP A 67 -1.97 -12.29 -8.49
CA ASP A 67 -1.89 -13.33 -7.46
C ASP A 67 -2.86 -13.10 -6.28
N GLY A 68 -3.61 -11.97 -6.28
CA GLY A 68 -4.60 -11.63 -5.27
C GLY A 68 -4.08 -10.71 -4.15
N GLU A 69 -2.80 -10.33 -4.14
CA GLU A 69 -2.34 -9.28 -3.23
C GLU A 69 -3.04 -7.96 -3.52
N LYS A 70 -3.36 -7.22 -2.46
CA LYS A 70 -4.06 -5.94 -2.60
C LYS A 70 -3.46 -4.86 -1.68
N TYR A 71 -3.29 -3.66 -2.24
CA TYR A 71 -2.99 -2.45 -1.46
C TYR A 71 -4.12 -1.44 -1.62
N VAL A 72 -4.52 -0.82 -0.53
CA VAL A 72 -5.47 0.30 -0.50
C VAL A 72 -4.86 1.41 0.35
N GLY A 73 -4.67 2.60 -0.22
CA GLY A 73 -4.07 3.68 0.55
C GLY A 73 -3.58 4.84 -0.30
N LYS A 74 -2.67 5.60 0.30
CA LYS A 74 -2.05 6.75 -0.36
C LYS A 74 -0.93 6.33 -1.30
N TRP A 75 -0.80 7.09 -2.40
CA TRP A 75 0.21 6.95 -3.42
C TRP A 75 0.93 8.26 -3.67
N LYS A 76 2.18 8.18 -4.06
CA LYS A 76 3.00 9.30 -4.48
C LYS A 76 3.97 8.84 -5.56
N ASP A 77 3.97 9.54 -6.71
CA ASP A 77 4.88 9.25 -7.83
C ASP A 77 4.90 7.77 -8.26
N GLY A 78 3.75 7.08 -8.21
CA GLY A 78 3.59 5.67 -8.57
C GLY A 78 4.01 4.68 -7.48
N LYS A 79 4.29 5.13 -6.26
CA LYS A 79 4.69 4.30 -5.13
C LYS A 79 3.72 4.40 -3.96
N LYS A 80 3.55 3.31 -3.21
CA LYS A 80 2.83 3.30 -1.94
C LYS A 80 3.47 4.32 -0.99
N HIS A 81 2.64 5.19 -0.38
CA HIS A 81 3.11 6.27 0.48
C HIS A 81 2.06 6.63 1.56
N GLY A 82 2.48 7.28 2.67
CA GLY A 82 1.55 7.66 3.74
C GLY A 82 0.79 6.47 4.33
N GLN A 83 -0.48 6.65 4.68
CA GLN A 83 -1.29 5.59 5.29
C GLN A 83 -1.84 4.63 4.24
N GLY A 84 -1.80 3.31 4.55
CA GLY A 84 -2.37 2.29 3.67
C GLY A 84 -2.45 0.91 4.30
N THR A 85 -3.29 0.07 3.69
CA THR A 85 -3.49 -1.33 4.07
C THR A 85 -3.00 -2.24 2.94
N PHE A 86 -2.21 -3.24 3.29
CA PHE A 86 -1.77 -4.28 2.36
C PHE A 86 -2.30 -5.65 2.81
N TYR A 87 -2.96 -6.34 1.91
CA TYR A 87 -3.47 -7.70 2.08
C TYR A 87 -2.55 -8.66 1.34
N TYR A 88 -1.96 -9.60 2.04
CA TYR A 88 -1.06 -10.62 1.50
C TYR A 88 -1.84 -11.86 1.10
N THR A 89 -1.34 -12.62 0.14
CA THR A 89 -1.95 -13.88 -0.33
C THR A 89 -1.99 -14.96 0.74
N ASP A 90 -1.08 -14.92 1.72
CA ASP A 90 -1.07 -15.84 2.86
C ASP A 90 -2.13 -15.51 3.93
N GLY A 91 -2.95 -14.45 3.73
CA GLY A 91 -3.95 -13.94 4.67
C GLY A 91 -3.39 -12.96 5.70
N GLY A 92 -2.12 -12.64 5.64
CA GLY A 92 -1.53 -11.56 6.45
C GLY A 92 -2.07 -10.18 6.04
N VAL A 93 -2.13 -9.24 7.01
CA VAL A 93 -2.56 -7.87 6.74
C VAL A 93 -1.61 -6.88 7.41
N TYR A 94 -1.15 -5.89 6.66
CA TYR A 94 -0.44 -4.73 7.21
C TYR A 94 -1.31 -3.48 7.12
N VAL A 95 -1.41 -2.74 8.21
CA VAL A 95 -2.05 -1.42 8.28
C VAL A 95 -1.05 -0.44 8.88
N GLY A 96 -0.71 0.62 8.16
CA GLY A 96 0.25 1.59 8.69
C GLY A 96 0.85 2.50 7.62
N GLU A 97 1.98 3.05 7.99
CA GLU A 97 2.70 4.03 7.18
C GLU A 97 3.58 3.36 6.11
N TRP A 98 3.66 4.03 4.96
CA TRP A 98 4.43 3.63 3.80
C TRP A 98 5.30 4.80 3.33
N LYS A 99 6.48 4.50 2.87
CA LYS A 99 7.38 5.46 2.24
C LYS A 99 8.08 4.79 1.07
N ASP A 100 7.96 5.39 -0.11
CA ASP A 100 8.64 4.96 -1.34
C ASP A 100 8.41 3.48 -1.72
N GLY A 101 7.23 2.93 -1.36
CA GLY A 101 6.82 1.55 -1.63
C GLY A 101 7.03 0.58 -0.48
N GLU A 102 7.72 0.97 0.59
CA GLU A 102 8.06 0.11 1.73
C GLU A 102 7.32 0.53 3.02
N ARG A 103 7.08 -0.42 3.93
CA ARG A 103 6.55 -0.17 5.28
C ARG A 103 7.56 0.69 6.04
N ASN A 104 7.10 1.82 6.59
CA ASN A 104 7.95 2.79 7.27
C ASN A 104 7.11 3.59 8.27
N GLY A 105 7.66 3.99 9.43
CA GLY A 105 6.89 4.65 10.48
C GLY A 105 6.08 3.68 11.32
N GLN A 106 4.90 4.09 11.80
CA GLN A 106 4.06 3.25 12.66
C GLN A 106 3.18 2.30 11.84
N GLY A 107 3.04 1.05 12.31
CA GLY A 107 2.18 0.09 11.64
C GLY A 107 1.92 -1.19 12.42
N THR A 108 0.83 -1.85 12.04
CA THR A 108 0.40 -3.14 12.58
C THR A 108 0.47 -4.19 11.48
N TYR A 109 1.15 -5.30 11.76
CA TYR A 109 1.10 -6.49 10.92
C TYR A 109 0.39 -7.62 11.67
N THR A 110 -0.74 -8.04 11.14
CA THR A 110 -1.46 -9.23 11.62
C THR A 110 -1.12 -10.39 10.69
N PHE A 111 -0.52 -11.44 11.24
CA PHE A 111 -0.19 -12.67 10.52
C PHE A 111 -1.45 -13.52 10.31
N SER A 112 -1.49 -14.33 9.27
CA SER A 112 -2.56 -15.31 9.04
C SER A 112 -2.77 -16.28 10.22
N SER A 113 -1.73 -16.54 11.00
CA SER A 113 -1.78 -17.33 12.24
C SER A 113 -2.46 -16.62 13.41
N GLY A 114 -2.84 -15.34 13.30
CA GLY A 114 -3.38 -14.53 14.39
C GLY A 114 -2.33 -13.84 15.27
N ARG A 115 -1.03 -14.10 15.08
CA ARG A 115 0.04 -13.34 15.73
C ARG A 115 -0.02 -11.88 15.22
N LYS A 116 0.47 -10.93 16.03
CA LYS A 116 0.44 -9.52 15.66
C LYS A 116 1.73 -8.81 16.07
N TYR A 117 2.20 -7.90 15.24
CA TYR A 117 3.20 -6.90 15.58
C TYR A 117 2.60 -5.50 15.44
N GLU A 118 2.81 -4.66 16.45
CA GLU A 118 2.41 -3.24 16.48
C GLU A 118 3.63 -2.43 16.88
N GLY A 119 4.04 -1.46 16.06
CA GLY A 119 5.22 -0.64 16.37
C GLY A 119 5.85 -0.02 15.15
N GLU A 120 7.12 0.33 15.31
CA GLU A 120 7.90 1.02 14.31
C GLU A 120 8.39 0.08 13.20
N TRP A 121 8.41 0.63 11.99
CA TRP A 121 8.91 -0.01 10.77
C TRP A 121 9.92 0.88 10.09
N LYS A 122 10.95 0.29 9.53
CA LYS A 122 11.96 0.96 8.72
C LYS A 122 12.38 0.04 7.58
N ASP A 123 12.30 0.56 6.35
CA ASP A 123 12.70 -0.15 5.12
C ASP A 123 12.13 -1.58 5.06
N GLY A 124 10.79 -1.69 5.30
CA GLY A 124 10.03 -2.93 5.29
C GLY A 124 10.22 -3.84 6.51
N LYS A 125 11.07 -3.49 7.49
CA LYS A 125 11.42 -4.34 8.64
C LYS A 125 10.95 -3.74 9.95
N LYS A 126 10.60 -4.59 10.94
CA LYS A 126 10.34 -4.17 12.32
C LYS A 126 11.58 -3.46 12.87
N HIS A 127 11.37 -2.30 13.50
CA HIS A 127 12.43 -1.45 14.02
C HIS A 127 11.96 -0.68 15.26
N GLY A 128 12.88 -0.01 15.99
CA GLY A 128 12.55 0.85 17.12
C GLY A 128 11.72 0.14 18.19
N GLN A 129 10.71 0.82 18.72
CA GLN A 129 9.83 0.26 19.74
C GLN A 129 8.65 -0.50 19.12
N GLY A 130 8.32 -1.66 19.71
CA GLY A 130 7.18 -2.44 19.23
C GLY A 130 6.73 -3.54 20.17
N THR A 131 5.46 -3.94 19.96
CA THR A 131 4.83 -5.06 20.68
C THR A 131 4.58 -6.20 19.71
N PHE A 132 5.07 -7.38 20.06
CA PHE A 132 4.70 -8.62 19.37
C PHE A 132 3.78 -9.44 20.29
N THR A 133 2.62 -9.82 19.78
CA THR A 133 1.64 -10.65 20.50
C THR A 133 1.55 -12.02 19.82
N TRP A 134 1.76 -13.08 20.58
CA TRP A 134 1.58 -14.48 20.14
C TRP A 134 0.12 -14.92 20.31
N THR A 135 -0.26 -15.98 19.60
CA THR A 135 -1.62 -16.55 19.63
C THR A 135 -2.02 -17.08 21.02
N ASN A 136 -1.07 -17.45 21.85
CA ASN A 136 -1.32 -17.87 23.24
C ASN A 136 -1.48 -16.69 24.23
N GLY A 137 -1.51 -15.45 23.73
CA GLY A 137 -1.66 -14.24 24.52
C GLY A 137 -0.37 -13.69 25.16
N ASN A 138 0.76 -14.39 25.02
CA ASN A 138 2.04 -13.84 25.44
C ASN A 138 2.40 -12.61 24.60
N LYS A 139 3.20 -11.68 25.17
CA LYS A 139 3.66 -10.49 24.47
C LYS A 139 5.14 -10.23 24.74
N TYR A 140 5.80 -9.66 23.77
CA TYR A 140 7.05 -8.95 23.93
C TYR A 140 6.82 -7.46 23.66
N VAL A 141 7.27 -6.61 24.55
CA VAL A 141 7.24 -5.15 24.41
C VAL A 141 8.67 -4.65 24.56
N GLY A 142 9.23 -4.02 23.53
CA GLY A 142 10.62 -3.57 23.59
C GLY A 142 11.20 -3.23 22.24
N GLU A 143 12.52 -3.24 22.18
CA GLU A 143 13.29 -2.79 21.05
C GLU A 143 13.39 -3.86 19.93
N TRP A 144 13.38 -3.37 18.69
CA TRP A 144 13.51 -4.16 17.47
C TRP A 144 14.56 -3.56 16.56
N ASN A 145 15.37 -4.38 15.95
CA ASN A 145 16.31 -3.95 14.93
C ASN A 145 16.33 -4.94 13.77
N VAL A 146 16.11 -4.45 12.55
CA VAL A 146 16.16 -5.23 11.31
C VAL A 146 15.32 -6.50 11.37
N GLY A 147 14.11 -6.40 12.00
CA GLY A 147 13.12 -7.49 12.07
C GLY A 147 13.24 -8.41 13.28
N VAL A 148 14.30 -8.30 14.08
CA VAL A 148 14.54 -9.15 15.27
C VAL A 148 14.43 -8.35 16.57
N ILE A 149 14.13 -9.03 17.67
CA ILE A 149 14.20 -8.48 19.02
C ILE A 149 15.65 -8.02 19.28
N HIS A 150 15.79 -6.82 19.85
CA HIS A 150 17.07 -6.20 20.15
C HIS A 150 16.97 -5.35 21.41
N GLY A 151 18.12 -5.13 22.10
CA GLY A 151 18.19 -4.23 23.25
C GLY A 151 17.25 -4.61 24.41
N GLN A 152 16.63 -3.59 25.03
CA GLN A 152 15.80 -3.73 26.21
C GLN A 152 14.36 -4.09 25.87
N GLY A 153 13.74 -4.94 26.70
CA GLY A 153 12.32 -5.27 26.51
C GLY A 153 11.76 -6.13 27.63
N THR A 154 10.44 -6.24 27.65
CA THR A 154 9.70 -7.03 28.62
C THR A 154 8.93 -8.14 27.90
N TYR A 155 9.13 -9.36 28.31
CA TYR A 155 8.30 -10.49 27.94
C TYR A 155 7.18 -10.64 28.97
N ILE A 156 5.93 -10.64 28.52
CA ILE A 156 4.73 -10.72 29.35
C ILE A 156 4.01 -12.02 28.99
N TYR A 157 3.89 -12.91 29.97
CA TYR A 157 3.14 -14.13 29.82
C TYR A 157 1.63 -13.88 29.92
N SER A 158 0.82 -14.76 29.32
CA SER A 158 -0.65 -14.65 29.33
C SER A 158 -1.25 -14.69 30.76
N ASN A 159 -0.54 -15.26 31.72
CA ASN A 159 -0.91 -15.26 33.14
C ASN A 159 -0.51 -13.96 33.89
N GLY A 160 0.07 -12.98 33.20
CA GLY A 160 0.49 -11.70 33.76
C GLY A 160 1.92 -11.66 34.30
N ASN A 161 2.63 -12.77 34.41
CA ASN A 161 4.04 -12.76 34.81
C ASN A 161 4.89 -12.02 33.76
N LYS A 162 5.97 -11.37 34.26
CA LYS A 162 6.87 -10.57 33.44
C LYS A 162 8.32 -11.03 33.62
N TYR A 163 9.06 -10.96 32.52
CA TYR A 163 10.52 -11.10 32.47
C TYR A 163 11.09 -9.90 31.75
N ILE A 164 12.09 -9.23 32.34
CA ILE A 164 12.71 -8.00 31.83
C ILE A 164 14.13 -8.30 31.41
#